data_48a1374993fdadbda06a4b81193af495
#
_entry.id   48a1374993fdadbda06a4b81193af495
#
_cell.length_a   1.000
_cell.length_b   1.000
_cell.length_c   1.000
_cell.angle_alpha   90.00
_cell.angle_beta   90.00
_cell.angle_gamma   90.00
#
_symmetry.space_group_name_H-M   'P 1'
#
loop_
_entity.id
_entity.type
_entity.pdbx_description
1 polymer ?
#
loop_
_entity_poly.entity_id
_entity_poly.type
_entity_poly.pdbx_seq_one_letter_code
_entity_poly.pdbx_strand_id
1 'polypeptide(L)'
;MALADTRFEDRRRKLSTKLAERRIDDMLVTHLTHVRYLSGFSGSNGAMLVSKDRTAAIATDGRYTTQIAEEVPDIEATIERNVAVAMLSKAADGHRVGFEADYVSVSLLEKLREACPDGVTLVPVSGVIEDIRLTKDNVELTRLTEAAELSVRALDELLSAGELRAGRTEREVAADLEYRMRVLGAELSLIHI
;
A
#
# COMPACT_ATOMS: atom_id res chain seq x y z
N MET A 1 7.46 -2.17 -27.20
CA MET A 1 7.58 -2.90 -25.92
C MET A 1 7.57 -1.85 -24.82
N ALA A 2 6.51 -1.78 -24.02
CA ALA A 2 6.50 -0.90 -22.85
C ALA A 2 7.62 -1.38 -21.90
N LEU A 3 8.44 -0.45 -21.41
CA LEU A 3 9.42 -0.75 -20.38
C LEU A 3 8.66 -1.32 -19.17
N ALA A 4 9.13 -2.44 -18.63
CA ALA A 4 8.56 -3.01 -17.42
C ALA A 4 8.58 -1.94 -16.31
N ASP A 5 7.50 -1.83 -15.56
CA ASP A 5 7.41 -0.88 -14.46
C ASP A 5 8.28 -1.34 -13.30
N THR A 6 9.47 -0.79 -13.19
CA THR A 6 10.47 -1.16 -12.16
C THR A 6 10.25 -0.48 -10.81
N ARG A 7 9.23 0.40 -10.67
CA ARG A 7 8.98 1.16 -9.44
C ARG A 7 8.88 0.29 -8.21
N PHE A 8 8.13 -0.79 -8.32
CA PHE A 8 7.88 -1.68 -7.19
C PHE A 8 9.14 -2.42 -6.77
N GLU A 9 9.95 -2.87 -7.71
CA GLU A 9 11.26 -3.46 -7.44
C GLU A 9 12.20 -2.46 -6.76
N ASP A 10 12.26 -1.21 -7.24
CA ASP A 10 13.06 -0.14 -6.63
C ASP A 10 12.64 0.17 -5.19
N ARG A 11 11.33 0.16 -4.91
CA ARG A 11 10.79 0.37 -3.56
C ARG A 11 11.13 -0.80 -2.64
N ARG A 12 11.02 -2.05 -3.10
CA ARG A 12 11.45 -3.23 -2.36
C ARG A 12 12.96 -3.21 -2.10
N ARG A 13 13.77 -2.79 -3.07
CA ARG A 13 15.21 -2.63 -2.90
C ARG A 13 15.57 -1.60 -1.81
N LYS A 14 14.86 -0.47 -1.76
CA LYS A 14 15.02 0.52 -0.69
C LYS A 14 14.66 -0.08 0.67
N LEU A 15 13.56 -0.84 0.75
CA LEU A 15 13.16 -1.54 1.97
C LEU A 15 14.25 -2.53 2.41
N SER A 16 14.74 -3.39 1.50
CA SER A 16 15.81 -4.35 1.79
C SER A 16 17.05 -3.68 2.38
N THR A 17 17.44 -2.51 1.88
CA THR A 17 18.56 -1.72 2.43
C THR A 17 18.28 -1.29 3.87
N LYS A 18 17.07 -0.79 4.14
CA LYS A 18 16.65 -0.38 5.49
C LYS A 18 16.60 -1.55 6.49
N LEU A 19 16.19 -2.73 6.02
CA LEU A 19 16.17 -3.94 6.84
C LEU A 19 17.58 -4.34 7.26
N ALA A 20 18.53 -4.32 6.32
CA ALA A 20 19.94 -4.63 6.61
C ALA A 20 20.53 -3.65 7.66
N GLU A 21 20.25 -2.34 7.54
CA GLU A 21 20.68 -1.32 8.52
C GLU A 21 20.12 -1.61 9.93
N ARG A 22 18.92 -2.18 10.04
CA ARG A 22 18.24 -2.48 11.31
C ARG A 22 18.48 -3.90 11.83
N ARG A 23 19.30 -4.68 11.13
CA ARG A 23 19.55 -6.10 11.45
C ARG A 23 18.27 -6.94 11.47
N ILE A 24 17.38 -6.67 10.53
CA ILE A 24 16.17 -7.43 10.24
C ILE A 24 16.42 -8.22 8.96
N ASP A 25 16.08 -9.51 8.97
CA ASP A 25 16.31 -10.38 7.82
C ASP A 25 15.17 -10.29 6.81
N ASP A 26 13.94 -10.31 7.31
CA ASP A 26 12.73 -10.19 6.50
C ASP A 26 11.75 -9.20 7.12
N MET A 27 10.89 -8.59 6.30
CA MET A 27 9.77 -7.77 6.74
C MET A 27 8.46 -8.38 6.29
N LEU A 28 7.62 -8.76 7.25
CA LEU A 28 6.23 -9.15 7.03
C LEU A 28 5.38 -7.87 6.92
N VAL A 29 4.86 -7.63 5.72
CA VAL A 29 4.03 -6.47 5.39
C VAL A 29 2.58 -6.93 5.26
N THR A 30 1.71 -6.39 6.10
CA THR A 30 0.28 -6.75 6.18
C THR A 30 -0.64 -5.56 5.97
N HIS A 31 -0.14 -4.33 6.11
CA HIS A 31 -0.90 -3.13 5.83
C HIS A 31 -1.10 -2.97 4.31
N LEU A 32 -2.34 -3.03 3.85
CA LEU A 32 -2.67 -3.09 2.41
C LEU A 32 -2.12 -1.90 1.59
N THR A 33 -2.06 -0.72 2.19
CA THR A 33 -1.44 0.44 1.53
C THR A 33 0.05 0.21 1.26
N HIS A 34 0.75 -0.46 2.19
CA HIS A 34 2.17 -0.81 2.03
C HIS A 34 2.37 -1.99 1.08
N VAL A 35 1.49 -2.99 1.11
CA VAL A 35 1.46 -4.07 0.11
C VAL A 35 1.32 -3.46 -1.29
N ARG A 36 0.33 -2.57 -1.50
CA ARG A 36 0.14 -1.87 -2.77
C ARG A 36 1.35 -1.01 -3.17
N TYR A 37 1.95 -0.31 -2.23
CA TYR A 37 3.13 0.52 -2.48
C TYR A 37 4.32 -0.30 -2.97
N LEU A 38 4.52 -1.51 -2.41
CA LEU A 38 5.67 -2.37 -2.69
C LEU A 38 5.46 -3.34 -3.86
N SER A 39 4.20 -3.60 -4.27
CA SER A 39 3.89 -4.60 -5.30
C SER A 39 3.00 -4.09 -6.43
N GLY A 40 2.19 -3.06 -6.20
CA GLY A 40 1.12 -2.64 -7.10
C GLY A 40 -0.21 -3.33 -6.84
N PHE A 41 -0.25 -4.40 -6.05
CA PHE A 41 -1.48 -5.15 -5.76
C PHE A 41 -2.55 -4.29 -5.08
N SER A 42 -3.72 -4.24 -5.68
CA SER A 42 -4.83 -3.39 -5.24
C SER A 42 -5.98 -4.13 -4.54
N GLY A 43 -5.85 -5.44 -4.34
CA GLY A 43 -6.87 -6.25 -3.66
C GLY A 43 -7.00 -5.94 -2.17
N SER A 44 -8.13 -6.34 -1.57
CA SER A 44 -8.47 -6.06 -0.16
C SER A 44 -7.97 -7.11 0.84
N ASN A 45 -7.23 -8.12 0.39
CA ASN A 45 -6.58 -9.11 1.25
C ASN A 45 -5.23 -9.49 0.65
N GLY A 46 -4.14 -9.19 1.36
CA GLY A 46 -2.79 -9.47 0.88
C GLY A 46 -1.76 -9.29 1.97
N ALA A 47 -0.66 -10.02 1.86
CA ALA A 47 0.53 -9.84 2.67
C ALA A 47 1.78 -10.11 1.84
N MET A 48 2.89 -9.51 2.22
CA MET A 48 4.19 -9.73 1.59
C MET A 48 5.24 -10.11 2.62
N LEU A 49 6.22 -10.89 2.19
CA LEU A 49 7.50 -11.04 2.89
C LEU A 49 8.59 -10.48 1.99
N VAL A 50 9.32 -9.47 2.48
CA VAL A 50 10.41 -8.83 1.74
C VAL A 50 11.70 -9.06 2.50
N SER A 51 12.70 -9.69 1.87
CA SER A 51 13.99 -9.99 2.49
C SER A 51 15.02 -8.87 2.28
N LYS A 52 15.96 -8.76 3.23
CA LYS A 52 17.17 -7.95 3.05
C LYS A 52 17.98 -8.35 1.82
N ASP A 53 17.88 -9.60 1.39
CA ASP A 53 18.55 -10.14 0.20
C ASP A 53 17.82 -9.84 -1.11
N ARG A 54 16.83 -8.95 -1.08
CA ARG A 54 16.04 -8.46 -2.23
C ARG A 54 15.07 -9.49 -2.81
N THR A 55 14.85 -10.60 -2.16
CA THR A 55 13.76 -11.50 -2.51
C THR A 55 12.44 -10.99 -1.94
N ALA A 56 11.35 -11.32 -2.60
CA ALA A 56 10.02 -10.99 -2.14
C ALA A 56 9.04 -12.12 -2.46
N ALA A 57 8.07 -12.32 -1.58
CA ALA A 57 6.94 -13.20 -1.79
C ALA A 57 5.66 -12.44 -1.45
N ILE A 58 4.56 -12.78 -2.11
CA ILE A 58 3.24 -12.18 -1.87
C ILE A 58 2.18 -13.26 -1.74
N ALA A 59 1.19 -13.05 -0.89
CA ALA A 59 0.02 -13.92 -0.80
C ALA A 59 -1.27 -13.10 -0.89
N THR A 60 -2.28 -13.73 -1.47
CA THR A 60 -3.67 -13.25 -1.47
C THR A 60 -4.64 -14.44 -1.41
N ASP A 61 -5.94 -14.19 -1.29
CA ASP A 61 -6.93 -15.26 -1.35
C ASP A 61 -7.49 -15.51 -2.75
N GLY A 62 -8.23 -16.62 -2.90
CA GLY A 62 -8.72 -17.09 -4.19
C GLY A 62 -9.61 -16.12 -4.99
N ARG A 63 -10.14 -15.05 -4.37
CA ARG A 63 -10.91 -14.01 -5.07
C ARG A 63 -10.04 -13.18 -6.00
N TYR A 64 -8.75 -13.08 -5.71
CA TYR A 64 -7.80 -12.20 -6.39
C TYR A 64 -6.79 -12.96 -7.27
N THR A 65 -7.01 -14.25 -7.56
CA THR A 65 -6.07 -15.10 -8.34
C THR A 65 -5.75 -14.50 -9.71
N THR A 66 -6.72 -14.01 -10.45
CA THR A 66 -6.51 -13.39 -11.76
C THR A 66 -5.89 -12.00 -11.60
N GLN A 67 -6.41 -11.20 -10.69
CA GLN A 67 -5.96 -9.83 -10.47
C GLN A 67 -4.49 -9.76 -10.05
N ILE A 68 -4.05 -10.64 -9.13
CA ILE A 68 -2.65 -10.62 -8.67
C ILE A 68 -1.69 -11.05 -9.78
N ALA A 69 -2.08 -11.96 -10.65
CA ALA A 69 -1.27 -12.37 -11.79
C ALA A 69 -1.08 -11.24 -12.82
N GLU A 70 -2.07 -10.36 -12.94
CA GLU A 70 -2.01 -9.19 -13.84
C GLU A 70 -1.25 -8.02 -13.21
N GLU A 71 -1.50 -7.72 -11.91
CA GLU A 71 -0.94 -6.56 -11.22
C GLU A 71 0.49 -6.78 -10.71
N VAL A 72 0.88 -8.04 -10.41
CA VAL A 72 2.18 -8.39 -9.80
C VAL A 72 2.85 -9.53 -10.57
N PRO A 73 3.18 -9.34 -11.84
CA PRO A 73 3.76 -10.41 -12.67
C PRO A 73 5.23 -10.74 -12.33
N ASP A 74 5.88 -9.91 -11.52
CA ASP A 74 7.29 -10.02 -11.13
C ASP A 74 7.54 -10.81 -9.82
N ILE A 75 6.46 -11.20 -9.11
CA ILE A 75 6.55 -11.98 -7.87
C ILE A 75 5.58 -13.16 -7.94
N GLU A 76 6.08 -14.36 -7.64
CA GLU A 76 5.21 -15.53 -7.53
C GLU A 76 4.24 -15.39 -6.36
N ALA A 77 2.94 -15.45 -6.66
CA ALA A 77 1.89 -15.31 -5.69
C ALA A 77 1.48 -16.66 -5.07
N THR A 78 1.31 -16.67 -3.75
CA THR A 78 0.72 -17.78 -3.01
C THR A 78 -0.77 -17.50 -2.79
N ILE A 79 -1.64 -18.45 -3.11
CA ILE A 79 -3.09 -18.31 -2.92
C ILE A 79 -3.48 -19.01 -1.64
N GLU A 80 -3.68 -18.20 -0.59
CA GLU A 80 -4.00 -18.68 0.76
C GLU A 80 -4.94 -17.72 1.47
N ARG A 81 -5.84 -18.24 2.32
CA ARG A 81 -6.78 -17.41 3.07
C ARG A 81 -6.09 -16.63 4.20
N ASN A 82 -5.15 -17.27 4.90
CA ASN A 82 -4.39 -16.68 6.00
C ASN A 82 -3.08 -16.10 5.48
N VAL A 83 -3.17 -15.04 4.67
CA VAL A 83 -2.05 -14.46 3.92
C VAL A 83 -0.83 -14.12 4.77
N ALA A 84 -1.02 -13.57 5.98
CA ALA A 84 0.09 -13.20 6.86
C ALA A 84 0.84 -14.42 7.40
N VAL A 85 0.12 -15.47 7.80
CA VAL A 85 0.70 -16.76 8.26
C VAL A 85 1.43 -17.44 7.10
N ALA A 86 0.81 -17.46 5.90
CA ALA A 86 1.43 -18.04 4.71
C ALA A 86 2.74 -17.33 4.33
N MET A 87 2.82 -16.01 4.51
CA MET A 87 4.07 -15.29 4.28
C MET A 87 5.09 -15.54 5.39
N LEU A 88 4.67 -15.55 6.65
CA LEU A 88 5.58 -15.85 7.77
C LEU A 88 6.21 -17.24 7.65
N SER A 89 5.46 -18.24 7.19
CA SER A 89 5.98 -19.62 7.01
C SER A 89 7.09 -19.74 5.96
N LYS A 90 7.31 -18.71 5.14
CA LYS A 90 8.41 -18.67 4.16
C LYS A 90 9.71 -18.11 4.76
N ALA A 91 9.69 -17.59 5.99
CA ALA A 91 10.89 -17.12 6.65
C ALA A 91 11.86 -18.27 6.92
N ALA A 92 13.15 -18.04 6.71
CA ALA A 92 14.16 -19.06 6.95
C ALA A 92 14.48 -19.20 8.44
N ASP A 93 14.97 -20.37 8.83
CA ASP A 93 15.44 -20.64 10.19
C ASP A 93 16.50 -19.61 10.63
N GLY A 94 16.43 -19.19 11.87
CA GLY A 94 17.30 -18.18 12.46
C GLY A 94 16.99 -16.74 12.03
N HIS A 95 16.04 -16.51 11.15
CA HIS A 95 15.70 -15.16 10.68
C HIS A 95 14.99 -14.32 11.74
N ARG A 96 15.32 -13.03 11.74
CA ARG A 96 14.62 -11.97 12.47
C ARG A 96 13.60 -11.36 11.53
N VAL A 97 12.32 -11.66 11.72
CA VAL A 97 11.22 -11.16 10.88
C VAL A 97 10.59 -9.94 11.53
N GLY A 98 10.80 -8.78 10.92
CA GLY A 98 10.10 -7.55 11.27
C GLY A 98 8.61 -7.64 10.92
N PHE A 99 7.75 -7.08 11.75
CA PHE A 99 6.33 -6.88 11.44
C PHE A 99 5.92 -5.44 11.75
N GLU A 100 4.89 -4.94 11.07
CA GLU A 100 4.41 -3.57 11.19
C GLU A 100 3.71 -3.34 12.53
N ALA A 101 4.44 -2.85 13.54
CA ALA A 101 3.95 -2.72 14.91
C ALA A 101 2.77 -1.75 15.03
N ASP A 102 2.66 -0.76 14.14
CA ASP A 102 1.61 0.25 14.14
C ASP A 102 0.29 -0.25 13.51
N TYR A 103 0.34 -1.39 12.79
CA TYR A 103 -0.81 -1.92 12.03
C TYR A 103 -1.22 -3.33 12.42
N VAL A 104 -0.31 -4.15 12.93
CA VAL A 104 -0.60 -5.52 13.37
C VAL A 104 -1.40 -5.45 14.67
N SER A 105 -2.65 -5.92 14.62
CA SER A 105 -3.48 -6.03 15.83
C SER A 105 -2.92 -7.08 16.80
N VAL A 106 -3.26 -6.96 18.08
CA VAL A 106 -2.87 -7.97 19.09
C VAL A 106 -3.34 -9.37 18.67
N SER A 107 -4.56 -9.50 18.18
CA SER A 107 -5.11 -10.80 17.73
C SER A 107 -4.34 -11.38 16.54
N LEU A 108 -3.88 -10.55 15.61
CA LEU A 108 -3.03 -11.02 14.51
C LEU A 108 -1.64 -11.42 15.02
N LEU A 109 -1.06 -10.64 15.93
CA LEU A 109 0.24 -10.97 16.52
C LEU A 109 0.21 -12.30 17.28
N GLU A 110 -0.87 -12.60 18.00
CA GLU A 110 -1.03 -13.91 18.66
C GLU A 110 -1.04 -15.04 17.64
N LYS A 111 -1.79 -14.91 16.55
CA LYS A 111 -1.80 -15.90 15.47
C LYS A 111 -0.43 -16.06 14.80
N LEU A 112 0.30 -14.96 14.62
CA LEU A 112 1.65 -15.01 14.06
C LEU A 112 2.62 -15.71 15.02
N ARG A 113 2.48 -15.50 16.34
CA ARG A 113 3.30 -16.20 17.34
C ARG A 113 3.02 -17.70 17.38
N GLU A 114 1.75 -18.07 17.30
CA GLU A 114 1.33 -19.49 17.26
C GLU A 114 1.83 -20.21 15.99
N ALA A 115 1.86 -19.49 14.87
CA ALA A 115 2.28 -20.03 13.57
C ALA A 115 3.76 -19.76 13.24
N CYS A 116 4.51 -19.16 14.18
CA CYS A 116 5.90 -18.78 13.94
C CYS A 116 6.77 -20.05 13.78
N PRO A 117 7.52 -20.19 12.68
CA PRO A 117 8.43 -21.32 12.52
C PRO A 117 9.50 -21.34 13.62
N ASP A 118 9.96 -22.54 13.96
CA ASP A 118 11.05 -22.74 14.91
C ASP A 118 12.29 -21.94 14.45
N GLY A 119 12.98 -21.34 15.40
CA GLY A 119 14.17 -20.51 15.13
C GLY A 119 13.89 -19.08 14.62
N VAL A 120 12.67 -18.79 14.14
CA VAL A 120 12.30 -17.44 13.68
C VAL A 120 11.97 -16.54 14.87
N THR A 121 12.46 -15.29 14.84
CA THR A 121 12.16 -14.27 15.86
C THR A 121 11.33 -13.15 15.28
N LEU A 122 10.12 -12.91 15.82
CA LEU A 122 9.29 -11.78 15.46
C LEU A 122 9.77 -10.49 16.14
N VAL A 123 9.99 -9.44 15.36
CA VAL A 123 10.51 -8.14 15.83
C VAL A 123 9.53 -7.02 15.47
N PRO A 124 9.00 -6.26 16.44
CA PRO A 124 8.15 -5.12 16.13
C PRO A 124 8.98 -4.00 15.46
N VAL A 125 8.48 -3.48 14.34
CA VAL A 125 9.15 -2.44 13.55
C VAL A 125 8.13 -1.36 13.18
N SER A 126 8.46 -0.09 13.44
CA SER A 126 7.62 1.06 13.09
C SER A 126 8.32 1.98 12.11
N GLY A 127 7.55 2.63 11.25
CA GLY A 127 7.96 3.76 10.42
C GLY A 127 8.88 3.45 9.24
N VAL A 128 9.28 2.20 9.00
CA VAL A 128 10.29 1.87 7.96
C VAL A 128 9.78 2.12 6.53
N ILE A 129 8.56 1.69 6.25
CA ILE A 129 7.96 1.85 4.92
C ILE A 129 7.46 3.28 4.75
N GLU A 130 6.93 3.88 5.81
CA GLU A 130 6.53 5.27 5.86
C GLU A 130 7.70 6.22 5.53
N ASP A 131 8.88 5.97 6.08
CA ASP A 131 10.10 6.74 5.78
C ASP A 131 10.45 6.69 4.29
N ILE A 132 10.30 5.53 3.65
CA ILE A 132 10.55 5.39 2.21
C ILE A 132 9.50 6.17 1.42
N ARG A 133 8.23 6.16 1.84
CA ARG A 133 7.11 6.87 1.23
C ARG A 133 7.16 8.39 1.39
N LEU A 134 7.98 8.93 2.32
CA LEU A 134 8.16 10.38 2.46
C LEU A 134 8.73 10.99 1.17
N THR A 135 9.64 10.29 0.50
CA THR A 135 10.18 10.75 -0.79
C THR A 135 9.39 10.11 -1.93
N LYS A 136 8.67 10.96 -2.69
CA LYS A 136 7.82 10.52 -3.81
C LYS A 136 8.67 10.27 -5.04
N ASP A 137 8.36 9.21 -5.77
CA ASP A 137 8.93 9.00 -7.10
C ASP A 137 8.24 9.87 -8.18
N ASN A 138 8.79 9.89 -9.40
CA ASN A 138 8.28 10.74 -10.47
C ASN A 138 6.82 10.41 -10.84
N VAL A 139 6.42 9.13 -10.77
CA VAL A 139 5.04 8.74 -11.08
C VAL A 139 4.08 9.19 -9.97
N GLU A 140 4.50 9.09 -8.71
CA GLU A 140 3.74 9.61 -7.57
C GLU A 140 3.60 11.12 -7.66
N LEU A 141 4.67 11.85 -8.02
CA LEU A 141 4.63 13.30 -8.21
C LEU A 141 3.67 13.69 -9.34
N THR A 142 3.73 13.00 -10.49
CA THR A 142 2.81 13.25 -11.59
C THR A 142 1.35 13.06 -11.15
N ARG A 143 1.03 11.94 -10.50
CA ARG A 143 -0.33 11.67 -10.03
C ARG A 143 -0.81 12.65 -8.97
N LEU A 144 0.06 13.08 -8.06
CA LEU A 144 -0.26 14.11 -7.07
C LEU A 144 -0.55 15.46 -7.75
N THR A 145 0.24 15.83 -8.77
CA THR A 145 0.01 17.05 -9.54
C THR A 145 -1.33 17.00 -10.28
N GLU A 146 -1.61 15.90 -11.00
CA GLU A 146 -2.88 15.70 -11.69
C GLU A 146 -4.09 15.78 -10.73
N ALA A 147 -3.99 15.17 -9.54
CA ALA A 147 -5.04 15.24 -8.53
C ALA A 147 -5.24 16.66 -7.98
N ALA A 148 -4.15 17.41 -7.77
CA ALA A 148 -4.21 18.80 -7.33
C ALA A 148 -4.83 19.70 -8.40
N GLU A 149 -4.41 19.58 -9.66
CA GLU A 149 -4.96 20.35 -10.79
C GLU A 149 -6.45 20.06 -10.98
N LEU A 150 -6.87 18.80 -10.88
CA LEU A 150 -8.28 18.42 -10.95
C LEU A 150 -9.10 19.09 -9.84
N SER A 151 -8.57 19.12 -8.62
CA SER A 151 -9.25 19.74 -7.48
C SER A 151 -9.39 21.26 -7.65
N VAL A 152 -8.33 21.93 -8.11
CA VAL A 152 -8.34 23.38 -8.41
C VAL A 152 -9.35 23.67 -9.51
N ARG A 153 -9.33 22.91 -10.60
CA ARG A 153 -10.24 23.09 -11.72
C ARG A 153 -11.71 22.90 -11.30
N ALA A 154 -12.02 21.90 -10.50
CA ALA A 154 -13.39 21.70 -10.00
C ALA A 154 -13.88 22.87 -9.17
N LEU A 155 -13.01 23.46 -8.34
CA LEU A 155 -13.30 24.65 -7.55
C LEU A 155 -13.51 25.88 -8.44
N ASP A 156 -12.64 26.13 -9.42
CA ASP A 156 -12.74 27.23 -10.35
C ASP A 156 -14.04 27.16 -11.17
N GLU A 157 -14.44 25.98 -11.63
CA GLU A 157 -15.71 25.77 -12.32
C GLU A 157 -16.91 26.06 -11.41
N LEU A 158 -16.86 25.68 -10.13
CA LEU A 158 -17.92 25.96 -9.14
C LEU A 158 -18.03 27.49 -8.90
N LEU A 159 -16.91 28.16 -8.69
CA LEU A 159 -16.85 29.61 -8.47
C LEU A 159 -17.34 30.38 -9.70
N SER A 160 -16.90 30.00 -10.90
CA SER A 160 -17.29 30.64 -12.16
C SER A 160 -18.77 30.48 -12.47
N ALA A 161 -19.39 29.37 -12.02
CA ALA A 161 -20.83 29.15 -12.12
C ALA A 161 -21.66 29.96 -11.10
N GLY A 162 -21.00 30.68 -10.18
CA GLY A 162 -21.67 31.47 -9.15
C GLY A 162 -22.37 30.63 -8.07
N GLU A 163 -21.91 29.42 -7.88
CA GLU A 163 -22.56 28.47 -6.97
C GLU A 163 -22.18 28.68 -5.50
N LEU A 164 -21.13 29.44 -5.21
CA LEU A 164 -20.81 29.90 -3.87
C LEU A 164 -21.53 31.24 -3.60
N ARG A 165 -22.80 31.18 -3.18
CA ARG A 165 -23.68 32.35 -3.00
C ARG A 165 -24.54 32.25 -1.75
N ALA A 166 -25.02 33.39 -1.27
CA ALA A 166 -25.98 33.44 -0.18
C ALA A 166 -27.25 32.64 -0.48
N GLY A 167 -27.72 31.88 0.52
CA GLY A 167 -28.91 31.03 0.40
C GLY A 167 -28.63 29.58 0.06
N ARG A 168 -27.39 29.23 -0.32
CA ARG A 168 -26.96 27.83 -0.39
C ARG A 168 -26.32 27.39 0.92
N THR A 169 -26.58 26.15 1.29
CA THR A 169 -25.95 25.51 2.45
C THR A 169 -24.58 24.95 2.08
N GLU A 170 -23.70 24.79 3.08
CA GLU A 170 -22.39 24.13 2.91
C GLU A 170 -22.53 22.74 2.27
N ARG A 171 -23.57 21.98 2.66
CA ARG A 171 -23.84 20.65 2.11
C ARG A 171 -24.13 20.68 0.61
N GLU A 172 -24.88 21.67 0.12
CA GLU A 172 -25.20 21.81 -1.30
C GLU A 172 -23.97 22.22 -2.10
N VAL A 173 -23.14 23.10 -1.55
CA VAL A 173 -21.87 23.51 -2.19
C VAL A 173 -20.87 22.33 -2.21
N ALA A 174 -20.76 21.60 -1.11
CA ALA A 174 -19.88 20.43 -1.05
C ALA A 174 -20.30 19.33 -2.03
N ALA A 175 -21.61 19.04 -2.15
CA ALA A 175 -22.14 18.06 -3.09
C ALA A 175 -21.88 18.46 -4.56
N ASP A 176 -22.02 19.75 -4.91
CA ASP A 176 -21.73 20.26 -6.25
C ASP A 176 -20.23 20.16 -6.57
N LEU A 177 -19.37 20.53 -5.63
CA LEU A 177 -17.92 20.40 -5.80
C LEU A 177 -17.50 18.93 -5.98
N GLU A 178 -18.05 18.02 -5.17
CA GLU A 178 -17.80 16.59 -5.29
C GLU A 178 -18.25 16.04 -6.64
N TYR A 179 -19.44 16.45 -7.11
CA TYR A 179 -19.95 16.06 -8.42
C TYR A 179 -18.99 16.52 -9.54
N ARG A 180 -18.50 17.79 -9.50
CA ARG A 180 -17.55 18.30 -10.49
C ARG A 180 -16.23 17.52 -10.46
N MET A 181 -15.68 17.24 -9.27
CA MET A 181 -14.49 16.42 -9.14
C MET A 181 -14.66 15.04 -9.81
N ARG A 182 -15.80 14.38 -9.60
CA ARG A 182 -16.10 13.09 -10.22
C ARG A 182 -16.26 13.18 -11.73
N VAL A 183 -16.91 14.22 -12.24
CA VAL A 183 -17.04 14.47 -13.69
C VAL A 183 -15.68 14.69 -14.33
N LEU A 184 -14.73 15.30 -13.60
CA LEU A 184 -13.36 15.52 -14.05
C LEU A 184 -12.45 14.27 -13.90
N GLY A 185 -12.96 13.17 -13.34
CA GLY A 185 -12.28 11.88 -13.28
C GLY A 185 -11.78 11.47 -11.89
N ALA A 186 -12.13 12.17 -10.80
CA ALA A 186 -11.81 11.73 -9.47
C ALA A 186 -12.61 10.47 -9.08
N GLU A 187 -11.94 9.45 -8.56
CA GLU A 187 -12.58 8.24 -8.01
C GLU A 187 -13.22 8.52 -6.65
N LEU A 188 -12.51 9.26 -5.79
CA LEU A 188 -12.97 9.65 -4.46
C LEU A 188 -12.70 11.14 -4.26
N SER A 189 -13.65 11.87 -3.69
CA SER A 189 -13.41 13.19 -3.14
C SER A 189 -13.22 13.09 -1.64
N LEU A 190 -12.11 13.65 -1.14
CA LEU A 190 -11.82 13.73 0.29
C LEU A 190 -12.60 14.88 0.92
N ILE A 191 -13.93 14.75 1.04
CA ILE A 191 -14.72 15.68 1.84
C ILE A 191 -15.25 14.96 3.10
N HIS A 192 -14.38 14.24 3.78
CA HIS A 192 -14.66 13.75 5.13
C HIS A 192 -13.41 14.00 5.98
N ILE A 193 -13.39 15.18 6.54
CA ILE A 193 -12.63 15.47 7.73
C ILE A 193 -13.57 15.29 8.93
#